data_20e87bc3cf97e9dc67477a5e74c7b822
#
_entry.id   20e87bc3cf97e9dc67477a5e74c7b822
#
_cell.length_a   1.000
_cell.length_b   1.000
_cell.length_c   1.000
_cell.angle_alpha   90.00
_cell.angle_beta   90.00
_cell.angle_gamma   90.00
#
_symmetry.space_group_name_H-M   'P 1'
#
loop_
_entity.id
_entity.type
_entity.pdbx_description
1 polymer ?
#
loop_
_entity_poly.entity_id
_entity_poly.type
_entity_poly.pdbx_seq_one_letter_code
_entity_poly.pdbx_strand_id
1 'polypeptide(L)'
;ADGSVKDFSQARAVGGLAFAPKGLRLAIARYDGATLQFVNTAAAPQQLEWKGAHKDVTFSPDGKYLVTTMQENALHGWRLSDGQDMRMTGYPGKVRSMSWSAKGRYLATSGANAAILWPFFGKSGPMGQQPLQLGARGDQMVTRVACHPDEDVVAIGYQDGLVLFARFSDGEELLARRPGAGAVSALAWDDGGTRLAFGTEAGEAGLISL
;
A
#
# COMPACT_ATOMS: atom_id res chain seq x y z
N ALA A 1 -3.83 23.57 -19.62
CA ALA A 1 -2.47 23.04 -19.42
C ALA A 1 -1.58 23.58 -20.54
N ASP A 2 -0.38 24.05 -20.21
CA ASP A 2 0.57 24.64 -21.16
C ASP A 2 1.44 23.58 -21.87
N GLY A 3 1.22 22.30 -21.57
CA GLY A 3 1.99 21.20 -22.14
C GLY A 3 3.44 21.10 -21.65
N SER A 4 3.82 21.85 -20.59
CA SER A 4 5.18 21.81 -20.06
C SER A 4 5.50 20.44 -19.42
N VAL A 5 6.70 19.94 -19.67
CA VAL A 5 7.26 18.73 -19.08
C VAL A 5 8.42 19.10 -18.15
N LYS A 6 8.47 18.48 -16.98
CA LYS A 6 9.55 18.63 -16.02
C LYS A 6 10.13 17.28 -15.65
N ASP A 7 11.39 17.04 -15.99
CA ASP A 7 12.08 15.79 -15.73
C ASP A 7 12.86 15.85 -14.42
N PHE A 8 12.80 14.74 -13.64
CA PHE A 8 13.56 14.54 -12.41
C PHE A 8 14.38 13.27 -12.53
N SER A 9 15.55 13.38 -13.13
CA SER A 9 16.47 12.25 -13.36
C SER A 9 16.91 11.60 -12.06
N GLN A 10 16.87 10.27 -12.02
CA GLN A 10 17.35 9.45 -10.92
C GLN A 10 18.55 8.63 -11.38
N ALA A 11 19.53 8.39 -10.48
CA ALA A 11 20.72 7.59 -10.77
C ALA A 11 20.43 6.09 -11.01
N ARG A 12 19.27 5.61 -10.59
CA ARG A 12 18.85 4.20 -10.65
C ARG A 12 17.40 4.08 -11.13
N ALA A 13 16.99 2.85 -11.46
CA ALA A 13 15.63 2.57 -11.88
C ALA A 13 14.61 3.04 -10.83
N VAL A 14 13.54 3.67 -11.29
CA VAL A 14 12.40 4.07 -10.48
C VAL A 14 11.48 2.87 -10.31
N GLY A 15 11.16 2.52 -9.06
CA GLY A 15 10.28 1.41 -8.72
C GLY A 15 8.81 1.83 -8.62
N GLY A 16 8.53 3.00 -8.03
CA GLY A 16 7.19 3.52 -7.82
C GLY A 16 7.19 5.02 -7.57
N LEU A 17 6.03 5.64 -7.71
CA LEU A 17 5.80 7.07 -7.56
C LEU A 17 4.55 7.32 -6.72
N ALA A 18 4.58 8.33 -5.85
CA ALA A 18 3.40 8.80 -5.14
C ALA A 18 3.46 10.31 -4.91
N PHE A 19 2.35 10.99 -5.10
CA PHE A 19 2.22 12.38 -4.64
C PHE A 19 1.88 12.43 -3.15
N ALA A 20 2.43 13.41 -2.45
CA ALA A 20 2.02 13.70 -1.09
C ALA A 20 0.54 14.16 -1.06
N PRO A 21 -0.24 13.80 -0.02
CA PRO A 21 -1.65 14.17 0.08
C PRO A 21 -1.85 15.69 0.19
N LYS A 22 -0.81 16.41 0.60
CA LYS A 22 -0.80 17.88 0.68
C LYS A 22 0.52 18.43 0.13
N GLY A 23 0.44 19.51 -0.62
CA GLY A 23 1.59 20.13 -1.26
C GLY A 23 2.05 19.37 -2.51
N LEU A 24 3.00 19.95 -3.22
CA LEU A 24 3.50 19.41 -4.49
C LEU A 24 4.85 18.69 -4.26
N ARG A 25 4.82 17.61 -3.45
CA ARG A 25 5.96 16.70 -3.28
C ARG A 25 5.67 15.38 -3.96
N LEU A 26 6.64 14.88 -4.71
CA LEU A 26 6.64 13.57 -5.35
C LEU A 26 7.62 12.67 -4.60
N ALA A 27 7.17 11.52 -4.12
CA ALA A 27 8.03 10.46 -3.64
C ALA A 27 8.39 9.53 -4.79
N ILE A 28 9.65 9.17 -4.88
CA ILE A 28 10.23 8.32 -5.94
C ILE A 28 10.94 7.17 -5.24
N ALA A 29 10.36 5.95 -5.29
CA ALA A 29 11.03 4.75 -4.81
C ALA A 29 12.14 4.35 -5.79
N ARG A 30 13.32 4.05 -5.27
CA ARG A 30 14.51 3.72 -6.08
C ARG A 30 15.34 2.63 -5.40
N TYR A 31 16.42 2.24 -6.00
CA TYR A 31 17.44 1.43 -5.32
C TYR A 31 18.12 2.28 -4.23
N ASP A 32 18.29 1.70 -3.04
CA ASP A 32 18.84 2.32 -1.82
C ASP A 32 17.98 3.46 -1.25
N GLY A 33 16.64 3.37 -1.37
CA GLY A 33 15.74 4.26 -0.64
C GLY A 33 14.67 4.95 -1.47
N ALA A 34 14.31 6.16 -1.04
CA ALA A 34 13.36 7.03 -1.74
C ALA A 34 13.88 8.46 -1.84
N THR A 35 13.45 9.16 -2.88
CA THR A 35 13.71 10.59 -3.08
C THR A 35 12.40 11.35 -2.90
N LEU A 36 12.38 12.41 -2.09
CA LEU A 36 11.29 13.36 -2.01
C LEU A 36 11.63 14.60 -2.85
N GLN A 37 10.95 14.74 -3.98
CA GLN A 37 11.14 15.83 -4.93
C GLN A 37 10.06 16.91 -4.76
N PHE A 38 10.46 18.16 -4.57
CA PHE A 38 9.54 19.30 -4.68
C PHE A 38 9.34 19.65 -6.16
N VAL A 39 8.11 19.52 -6.67
CA VAL A 39 7.86 19.64 -8.12
C VAL A 39 7.70 21.08 -8.60
N ASN A 40 7.43 22.04 -7.71
CA ASN A 40 7.15 23.44 -8.04
C ASN A 40 8.20 24.43 -7.52
N THR A 41 9.29 23.95 -6.95
CA THR A 41 10.37 24.80 -6.41
C THR A 41 11.73 24.33 -6.93
N ALA A 42 12.76 25.16 -6.77
CA ALA A 42 14.15 24.81 -7.01
C ALA A 42 14.84 24.16 -5.79
N ALA A 43 14.08 23.80 -4.76
CA ALA A 43 14.63 23.16 -3.57
C ALA A 43 15.28 21.82 -3.93
N ALA A 44 16.42 21.54 -3.32
CA ALA A 44 17.09 20.26 -3.48
C ALA A 44 16.20 19.11 -3.00
N PRO A 45 16.22 17.94 -3.67
CA PRO A 45 15.48 16.78 -3.25
C PRO A 45 16.00 16.26 -1.89
N GLN A 46 15.10 15.80 -1.04
CA GLN A 46 15.46 15.10 0.18
C GLN A 46 15.68 13.62 -0.13
N GLN A 47 16.81 13.06 0.31
CA GLN A 47 17.11 11.65 0.20
C GLN A 47 16.72 10.93 1.49
N LEU A 48 16.00 9.82 1.35
CA LEU A 48 15.63 8.90 2.42
C LEU A 48 16.34 7.58 2.14
N GLU A 49 17.48 7.37 2.80
CA GLU A 49 18.37 6.27 2.50
C GLU A 49 17.97 5.00 3.25
N TRP A 50 17.91 3.88 2.54
CA TRP A 50 17.83 2.55 3.07
C TRP A 50 18.26 1.53 2.03
N LYS A 51 19.18 0.65 2.37
CA LYS A 51 19.78 -0.34 1.45
C LYS A 51 18.73 -1.30 0.88
N GLY A 52 18.78 -1.52 -0.42
CA GLY A 52 17.98 -2.47 -1.16
C GLY A 52 17.09 -1.84 -2.22
N ALA A 53 16.38 -2.66 -2.98
CA ALA A 53 15.50 -2.20 -4.05
C ALA A 53 14.10 -1.93 -3.52
N HIS A 54 13.68 -0.66 -3.54
CA HIS A 54 12.33 -0.23 -3.22
C HIS A 54 11.48 -0.27 -4.50
N LYS A 55 10.31 -0.93 -4.45
CA LYS A 55 9.51 -1.28 -5.63
C LYS A 55 8.25 -0.44 -5.80
N ASP A 56 7.67 -0.03 -4.70
CA ASP A 56 6.49 0.82 -4.67
C ASP A 56 6.56 1.77 -3.48
N VAL A 57 5.78 2.85 -3.48
CA VAL A 57 5.82 3.88 -2.44
C VAL A 57 4.43 4.48 -2.20
N THR A 58 4.13 4.78 -0.95
CA THR A 58 2.90 5.47 -0.56
C THR A 58 3.15 6.42 0.60
N PHE A 59 2.43 7.56 0.61
CA PHE A 59 2.34 8.42 1.78
C PHE A 59 1.18 7.99 2.67
N SER A 60 1.32 8.19 3.98
CA SER A 60 0.14 8.18 4.86
C SER A 60 -0.82 9.33 4.49
N PRO A 61 -2.16 9.19 4.69
CA PRO A 61 -3.13 10.22 4.33
C PRO A 61 -2.89 11.57 5.01
N ASP A 62 -2.27 11.58 6.19
CA ASP A 62 -1.87 12.81 6.89
C ASP A 62 -0.50 13.36 6.45
N GLY A 63 0.22 12.65 5.59
CA GLY A 63 1.52 13.04 5.05
C GLY A 63 2.69 12.93 6.03
N LYS A 64 2.50 12.27 7.19
CA LYS A 64 3.56 12.14 8.20
C LYS A 64 4.55 11.01 7.92
N TYR A 65 4.11 9.99 7.20
CA TYR A 65 4.90 8.80 6.92
C TYR A 65 5.01 8.56 5.42
N LEU A 66 6.15 8.03 5.02
CA LEU A 66 6.38 7.43 3.71
C LEU A 66 6.69 5.96 3.92
N VAL A 67 6.05 5.07 3.16
CA VAL A 67 6.29 3.63 3.22
C VAL A 67 6.54 3.09 1.84
N THR A 68 7.50 2.17 1.73
CA THR A 68 7.85 1.47 0.49
C THR A 68 7.73 -0.03 0.64
N THR A 69 7.34 -0.72 -0.43
CA THR A 69 7.59 -2.15 -0.57
C THR A 69 9.02 -2.39 -1.03
N MET A 70 9.61 -3.49 -0.60
CA MET A 70 10.97 -3.84 -0.94
C MET A 70 11.05 -5.11 -1.81
N GLN A 71 12.16 -5.32 -2.47
CA GLN A 71 12.46 -6.58 -3.18
C GLN A 71 12.51 -7.76 -2.19
N GLU A 72 12.96 -7.52 -0.98
CA GLU A 72 12.88 -8.43 0.15
C GLU A 72 11.42 -8.53 0.65
N ASN A 73 11.11 -9.58 1.41
CA ASN A 73 9.78 -9.78 1.99
C ASN A 73 9.57 -8.83 3.20
N ALA A 74 9.59 -7.54 2.96
CA ALA A 74 9.52 -6.51 3.97
C ALA A 74 8.96 -5.20 3.40
N LEU A 75 8.54 -4.32 4.31
CA LEU A 75 8.32 -2.91 4.06
C LEU A 75 9.37 -2.09 4.81
N HIS A 76 9.70 -0.96 4.26
CA HIS A 76 10.48 0.06 4.94
C HIS A 76 9.72 1.39 4.92
N GLY A 77 9.83 2.17 5.98
CA GLY A 77 9.16 3.45 6.07
C GLY A 77 9.98 4.49 6.82
N TRP A 78 9.58 5.74 6.66
CA TRP A 78 10.19 6.89 7.34
C TRP A 78 9.11 7.80 7.92
N ARG A 79 9.34 8.27 9.15
CA ARG A 79 8.61 9.41 9.70
C ARG A 79 9.24 10.68 9.15
N LEU A 80 8.46 11.47 8.41
CA LEU A 80 9.00 12.60 7.63
C LEU A 80 9.39 13.82 8.46
N SER A 81 8.95 13.90 9.72
CA SER A 81 9.29 15.02 10.61
C SER A 81 10.72 15.02 11.10
N ASP A 82 11.35 13.85 11.24
CA ASP A 82 12.68 13.67 11.82
C ASP A 82 13.54 12.64 11.06
N GLY A 83 12.98 12.02 10.03
CA GLY A 83 13.67 11.01 9.22
C GLY A 83 13.82 9.65 9.91
N GLN A 84 13.20 9.44 11.10
CA GLN A 84 13.28 8.15 11.75
C GLN A 84 12.69 7.06 10.87
N ASP A 85 13.49 6.05 10.60
CA ASP A 85 13.09 4.89 9.82
C ASP A 85 12.40 3.82 10.65
N MET A 86 11.67 2.95 9.97
CA MET A 86 10.96 1.82 10.55
C MET A 86 10.95 0.66 9.56
N ARG A 87 11.05 -0.56 10.07
CA ARG A 87 11.05 -1.76 9.26
C ARG A 87 9.94 -2.72 9.70
N MET A 88 9.10 -3.12 8.77
CA MET A 88 8.00 -4.05 8.97
C MET A 88 8.34 -5.36 8.26
N THR A 89 8.51 -6.44 9.01
CA THR A 89 8.99 -7.74 8.55
C THR A 89 8.07 -8.89 8.97
N GLY A 90 8.44 -10.11 8.63
CA GLY A 90 7.67 -11.32 9.00
C GLY A 90 6.79 -11.84 7.88
N TYR A 91 6.92 -11.32 6.68
CA TYR A 91 6.17 -11.78 5.52
C TYR A 91 6.77 -13.05 4.91
N PRO A 92 5.96 -14.09 4.67
CA PRO A 92 6.42 -15.28 3.94
C PRO A 92 6.65 -15.01 2.45
N GLY A 93 5.99 -14.00 1.89
CA GLY A 93 6.09 -13.61 0.49
C GLY A 93 6.34 -12.11 0.28
N LYS A 94 6.49 -11.70 -0.99
CA LYS A 94 6.69 -10.30 -1.36
C LYS A 94 5.42 -9.49 -1.12
N VAL A 95 5.56 -8.33 -0.51
CA VAL A 95 4.48 -7.36 -0.42
C VAL A 95 4.34 -6.64 -1.77
N ARG A 96 3.20 -6.83 -2.44
CA ARG A 96 2.90 -6.29 -3.77
C ARG A 96 1.76 -5.29 -3.78
N SER A 97 1.12 -5.09 -2.64
CA SER A 97 -0.03 -4.20 -2.52
C SER A 97 -0.04 -3.56 -1.14
N MET A 98 -0.30 -2.28 -1.13
CA MET A 98 -0.46 -1.45 0.07
C MET A 98 -1.71 -0.59 -0.09
N SER A 99 -2.49 -0.44 0.97
CA SER A 99 -3.66 0.44 1.00
C SER A 99 -3.84 1.04 2.39
N TRP A 100 -3.96 2.37 2.48
CA TRP A 100 -4.24 3.05 3.73
C TRP A 100 -5.73 2.99 4.07
N SER A 101 -6.05 2.78 5.34
CA SER A 101 -7.41 2.97 5.84
C SER A 101 -7.84 4.44 5.72
N ALA A 102 -9.13 4.71 5.64
CA ALA A 102 -9.72 6.03 5.44
C ALA A 102 -9.13 7.13 6.34
N LYS A 103 -8.91 6.82 7.62
CA LYS A 103 -8.34 7.72 8.62
C LYS A 103 -6.82 7.62 8.78
N GLY A 104 -6.14 6.85 7.93
CA GLY A 104 -4.68 6.64 8.00
C GLY A 104 -4.20 5.92 9.26
N ARG A 105 -5.10 5.27 10.01
CA ARG A 105 -4.75 4.55 11.25
C ARG A 105 -4.07 3.21 10.98
N TYR A 106 -4.34 2.60 9.83
CA TYR A 106 -3.77 1.33 9.43
C TYR A 106 -3.26 1.40 8.00
N LEU A 107 -2.17 0.69 7.74
CA LEU A 107 -1.71 0.34 6.41
C LEU A 107 -1.96 -1.14 6.18
N ALA A 108 -2.92 -1.48 5.34
CA ALA A 108 -3.17 -2.85 4.91
C ALA A 108 -2.16 -3.26 3.84
N THR A 109 -1.67 -4.49 3.91
CA THR A 109 -0.65 -5.02 3.01
C THR A 109 -0.91 -6.47 2.64
N SER A 110 -0.46 -6.87 1.45
CA SER A 110 -0.41 -8.25 0.96
C SER A 110 0.89 -8.96 1.39
N GLY A 111 1.15 -10.16 0.89
CA GLY A 111 2.41 -10.88 1.06
C GLY A 111 2.40 -11.95 2.15
N ALA A 112 1.25 -12.21 2.76
CA ALA A 112 0.99 -13.31 3.69
C ALA A 112 -0.32 -14.02 3.30
N ASN A 113 -0.71 -15.05 4.03
CA ASN A 113 -2.00 -15.74 3.87
C ASN A 113 -3.18 -14.98 4.51
N ALA A 114 -2.90 -13.81 5.06
CA ALA A 114 -3.86 -12.84 5.58
C ALA A 114 -3.49 -11.43 5.12
N ALA A 115 -4.43 -10.50 5.10
CA ALA A 115 -4.11 -9.09 5.02
C ALA A 115 -3.48 -8.65 6.35
N ILE A 116 -2.30 -8.03 6.29
CA ILE A 116 -1.57 -7.55 7.45
C ILE A 116 -1.81 -6.04 7.57
N LEU A 117 -2.44 -5.61 8.66
CA LEU A 117 -2.77 -4.21 8.92
C LEU A 117 -1.83 -3.63 9.98
N TRP A 118 -0.84 -2.85 9.53
CA TRP A 118 0.12 -2.19 10.41
C TRP A 118 -0.51 -0.96 11.05
N PRO A 119 -0.49 -0.84 12.40
CA PRO A 119 -1.05 0.32 13.09
C PRO A 119 -0.11 1.53 12.98
N PHE A 120 -0.63 2.67 12.51
CA PHE A 120 0.09 3.93 12.38
C PHE A 120 -0.47 5.02 13.32
N PHE A 121 -1.10 4.61 14.41
CA PHE A 121 -1.54 5.52 15.47
C PHE A 121 -0.51 5.53 16.62
N GLY A 122 -0.29 6.69 17.19
CA GLY A 122 0.74 6.89 18.20
C GLY A 122 2.01 7.57 17.68
N LYS A 123 2.96 7.79 18.58
CA LYS A 123 4.16 8.59 18.28
C LYS A 123 5.20 7.87 17.43
N SER A 124 5.22 6.53 17.46
CA SER A 124 6.27 5.70 16.83
C SER A 124 5.79 4.94 15.60
N GLY A 125 4.59 5.28 15.06
CA GLY A 125 4.00 4.52 13.97
C GLY A 125 3.78 3.04 14.37
N PRO A 126 4.12 2.08 13.50
CA PRO A 126 3.89 0.66 13.73
C PRO A 126 4.89 0.02 14.71
N MET A 127 5.98 0.73 15.08
CA MET A 127 7.05 0.14 15.87
C MET A 127 6.61 -0.18 17.31
N GLY A 128 6.87 -1.43 17.73
CA GLY A 128 6.46 -1.95 19.05
C GLY A 128 4.97 -2.30 19.15
N GLN A 129 4.23 -2.25 18.05
CA GLN A 129 2.82 -2.63 17.98
C GLN A 129 2.63 -3.93 17.18
N GLN A 130 1.62 -4.72 17.57
CA GLN A 130 1.24 -5.92 16.82
C GLN A 130 0.30 -5.53 15.67
N PRO A 131 0.56 -6.00 14.43
CA PRO A 131 -0.37 -5.80 13.33
C PRO A 131 -1.62 -6.67 13.50
N LEU A 132 -2.76 -6.21 12.98
CA LEU A 132 -3.94 -7.07 12.81
C LEU A 132 -3.72 -8.00 11.62
N GLN A 133 -4.30 -9.20 11.70
CA GLN A 133 -4.35 -10.16 10.61
C GLN A 133 -5.80 -10.46 10.30
N LEU A 134 -6.24 -10.15 9.08
CA LEU A 134 -7.62 -10.32 8.64
C LEU A 134 -7.69 -11.22 7.42
N GLY A 135 -8.76 -12.01 7.32
CA GLY A 135 -8.99 -12.87 6.17
C GLY A 135 -7.96 -14.01 6.04
N ALA A 136 -7.54 -14.63 7.15
CA ALA A 136 -6.54 -15.70 7.10
C ALA A 136 -7.07 -16.95 6.40
N ARG A 137 -6.38 -17.44 5.34
CA ARG A 137 -6.84 -18.57 4.54
C ARG A 137 -5.72 -19.57 4.25
N GLY A 138 -5.44 -20.47 5.22
CA GLY A 138 -4.54 -21.60 5.02
C GLY A 138 -3.25 -21.26 4.25
N ASP A 139 -3.10 -21.80 3.06
CA ASP A 139 -1.97 -21.57 2.15
C ASP A 139 -2.24 -20.53 1.04
N GLN A 140 -3.44 -19.94 1.00
CA GLN A 140 -3.82 -18.96 -0.03
C GLN A 140 -3.23 -17.58 0.28
N MET A 141 -2.30 -17.15 -0.56
CA MET A 141 -1.64 -15.86 -0.39
C MET A 141 -2.55 -14.69 -0.79
N VAL A 142 -2.54 -13.65 0.01
CA VAL A 142 -3.12 -12.35 -0.34
C VAL A 142 -2.24 -11.68 -1.40
N THR A 143 -2.85 -11.32 -2.52
CA THR A 143 -2.17 -10.68 -3.66
C THR A 143 -2.47 -9.19 -3.75
N ARG A 144 -3.69 -8.78 -3.36
CA ARG A 144 -4.14 -7.37 -3.37
C ARG A 144 -4.94 -7.05 -2.12
N VAL A 145 -4.83 -5.80 -1.69
CA VAL A 145 -5.65 -5.21 -0.64
C VAL A 145 -6.14 -3.84 -1.09
N ALA A 146 -7.37 -3.48 -0.73
CA ALA A 146 -7.94 -2.16 -0.95
C ALA A 146 -8.82 -1.79 0.25
N CYS A 147 -8.39 -0.81 1.05
CA CYS A 147 -9.22 -0.29 2.13
C CYS A 147 -10.37 0.52 1.57
N HIS A 148 -11.53 0.39 2.21
CA HIS A 148 -12.70 1.21 1.89
C HIS A 148 -12.41 2.69 2.13
N PRO A 149 -12.91 3.63 1.29
CA PRO A 149 -12.58 5.05 1.40
C PRO A 149 -13.04 5.70 2.70
N ASP A 150 -14.15 5.23 3.30
CA ASP A 150 -14.75 5.85 4.48
C ASP A 150 -14.85 4.92 5.70
N GLU A 151 -14.98 3.60 5.50
CA GLU A 151 -15.22 2.63 6.57
C GLU A 151 -13.96 1.86 6.95
N ASP A 152 -13.94 1.32 8.17
CA ASP A 152 -12.87 0.46 8.68
C ASP A 152 -13.04 -0.99 8.15
N VAL A 153 -13.00 -1.13 6.81
CA VAL A 153 -13.14 -2.37 6.04
C VAL A 153 -12.01 -2.46 5.03
N VAL A 154 -11.51 -3.66 4.78
CA VAL A 154 -10.55 -3.95 3.71
C VAL A 154 -11.11 -5.01 2.76
N ALA A 155 -10.99 -4.77 1.46
CA ALA A 155 -11.14 -5.77 0.42
C ALA A 155 -9.82 -6.53 0.28
N ILE A 156 -9.87 -7.86 0.30
CA ILE A 156 -8.72 -8.76 0.28
C ILE A 156 -8.86 -9.70 -0.91
N GLY A 157 -7.94 -9.60 -1.85
CA GLY A 157 -7.88 -10.47 -3.03
C GLY A 157 -6.78 -11.51 -2.89
N TYR A 158 -7.09 -12.76 -3.25
CA TYR A 158 -6.20 -13.92 -3.08
C TYR A 158 -5.70 -14.48 -4.40
N GLN A 159 -4.70 -15.36 -4.30
CA GLN A 159 -4.09 -16.01 -5.45
C GLN A 159 -5.03 -17.00 -6.18
N ASP A 160 -6.09 -17.49 -5.52
CA ASP A 160 -7.12 -18.32 -6.12
C ASP A 160 -8.29 -17.51 -6.72
N GLY A 161 -8.16 -16.17 -6.78
CA GLY A 161 -9.16 -15.28 -7.33
C GLY A 161 -10.31 -14.92 -6.39
N LEU A 162 -10.34 -15.45 -5.16
CA LEU A 162 -11.35 -15.07 -4.16
C LEU A 162 -11.17 -13.62 -3.72
N VAL A 163 -12.28 -12.93 -3.41
CA VAL A 163 -12.30 -11.63 -2.74
C VAL A 163 -13.17 -11.70 -1.50
N LEU A 164 -12.59 -11.28 -0.36
CA LEU A 164 -13.29 -11.07 0.91
C LEU A 164 -13.34 -9.59 1.26
N PHE A 165 -14.37 -9.18 1.98
CA PHE A 165 -14.35 -7.96 2.80
C PHE A 165 -14.14 -8.37 4.25
N ALA A 166 -13.28 -7.66 4.97
CA ALA A 166 -13.03 -7.90 6.38
C ALA A 166 -13.08 -6.58 7.17
N ARG A 167 -13.83 -6.58 8.28
CA ARG A 167 -13.99 -5.43 9.17
C ARG A 167 -12.88 -5.41 10.21
N PHE A 168 -12.29 -4.21 10.48
CA PHE A 168 -11.13 -4.08 11.35
C PHE A 168 -11.43 -4.35 12.82
N SER A 169 -12.65 -4.03 13.28
CA SER A 169 -13.00 -4.05 14.71
C SER A 169 -13.10 -5.45 15.31
N ASP A 170 -13.57 -6.42 14.54
CA ASP A 170 -13.90 -7.77 15.00
C ASP A 170 -13.47 -8.87 14.03
N GLY A 171 -12.95 -8.49 12.85
CA GLY A 171 -12.53 -9.43 11.82
C GLY A 171 -13.69 -10.13 11.11
N GLU A 172 -14.95 -9.63 11.24
CA GLU A 172 -16.08 -10.21 10.50
C GLU A 172 -15.83 -10.15 9.00
N GLU A 173 -16.09 -11.28 8.34
CA GLU A 173 -15.78 -11.49 6.91
C GLU A 173 -17.07 -11.64 6.10
N LEU A 174 -17.07 -10.99 4.93
CA LEU A 174 -18.10 -11.16 3.91
C LEU A 174 -17.45 -11.67 2.62
N LEU A 175 -17.95 -12.80 2.09
CA LEU A 175 -17.53 -13.31 0.80
C LEU A 175 -18.08 -12.43 -0.32
N ALA A 176 -17.20 -11.68 -0.99
CA ALA A 176 -17.56 -10.78 -2.07
C ALA A 176 -17.47 -11.45 -3.46
N ARG A 177 -16.47 -12.31 -3.66
CA ARG A 177 -16.30 -13.12 -4.90
C ARG A 177 -15.75 -14.50 -4.55
N ARG A 178 -16.39 -15.55 -5.08
CA ARG A 178 -15.91 -16.93 -4.95
C ARG A 178 -14.57 -17.12 -5.69
N PRO A 179 -13.77 -18.14 -5.33
CA PRO A 179 -12.58 -18.52 -6.11
C PRO A 179 -12.92 -18.67 -7.60
N GLY A 180 -11.98 -18.29 -8.45
CA GLY A 180 -12.11 -18.35 -9.90
C GLY A 180 -10.77 -18.50 -10.58
N ALA A 181 -10.70 -18.23 -11.88
CA ALA A 181 -9.46 -18.36 -12.62
C ALA A 181 -8.49 -17.20 -12.32
N GLY A 182 -7.28 -17.54 -11.91
CA GLY A 182 -6.17 -16.60 -11.74
C GLY A 182 -6.22 -15.75 -10.47
N ALA A 183 -5.04 -15.36 -10.03
CA ALA A 183 -4.89 -14.49 -8.86
C ALA A 183 -5.54 -13.12 -9.08
N VAL A 184 -6.08 -12.54 -8.01
CA VAL A 184 -6.54 -11.14 -8.05
C VAL A 184 -5.34 -10.22 -8.32
N SER A 185 -5.36 -9.50 -9.44
CA SER A 185 -4.28 -8.63 -9.90
C SER A 185 -4.54 -7.15 -9.67
N ALA A 186 -5.81 -6.76 -9.47
CA ALA A 186 -6.23 -5.39 -9.20
C ALA A 186 -7.47 -5.35 -8.31
N LEU A 187 -7.52 -4.39 -7.39
CA LEU A 187 -8.69 -4.02 -6.60
C LEU A 187 -8.73 -2.49 -6.47
N ALA A 188 -9.88 -1.89 -6.69
CA ALA A 188 -10.10 -0.46 -6.51
C ALA A 188 -11.55 -0.17 -6.12
N TRP A 189 -11.74 0.58 -5.04
CA TRP A 189 -13.03 1.14 -4.69
C TRP A 189 -13.36 2.36 -5.54
N ASP A 190 -14.63 2.60 -5.81
CA ASP A 190 -15.08 3.91 -6.26
C ASP A 190 -15.00 4.93 -5.09
N ASP A 191 -15.04 6.22 -5.42
CA ASP A 191 -14.89 7.30 -4.42
C ASP A 191 -15.98 7.26 -3.33
N GLY A 192 -17.15 6.72 -3.65
CA GLY A 192 -18.27 6.58 -2.72
C GLY A 192 -18.27 5.29 -1.90
N GLY A 193 -17.32 4.38 -2.11
CA GLY A 193 -17.24 3.11 -1.40
C GLY A 193 -18.38 2.13 -1.70
N THR A 194 -19.21 2.39 -2.69
CA THR A 194 -20.38 1.56 -3.01
C THR A 194 -20.09 0.44 -4.01
N ARG A 195 -18.95 0.53 -4.71
CA ARG A 195 -18.53 -0.45 -5.71
C ARG A 195 -17.04 -0.73 -5.62
N LEU A 196 -16.70 -2.02 -5.71
CA LEU A 196 -15.33 -2.48 -5.83
C LEU A 196 -15.11 -3.06 -7.23
N ALA A 197 -14.16 -2.49 -7.97
CA ALA A 197 -13.65 -3.11 -9.19
C ALA A 197 -12.60 -4.16 -8.85
N PHE A 198 -12.60 -5.29 -9.56
CA PHE A 198 -11.56 -6.30 -9.48
C PHE A 198 -11.05 -6.69 -10.86
N GLY A 199 -9.80 -7.14 -10.91
CA GLY A 199 -9.19 -7.79 -12.06
C GLY A 199 -8.39 -9.01 -11.63
N THR A 200 -8.22 -9.99 -12.53
CA THR A 200 -7.46 -11.22 -12.28
C THR A 200 -6.35 -11.41 -13.31
N GLU A 201 -5.34 -12.21 -12.97
CA GLU A 201 -4.26 -12.58 -13.91
C GLU A 201 -4.75 -13.43 -15.10
N ALA A 202 -5.95 -14.02 -15.00
CA ALA A 202 -6.59 -14.75 -16.10
C ALA A 202 -7.36 -13.83 -17.09
N GLY A 203 -7.34 -12.51 -16.87
CA GLY A 203 -8.00 -11.53 -17.75
C GLY A 203 -9.46 -11.27 -17.42
N GLU A 204 -9.99 -11.79 -16.31
CA GLU A 204 -11.33 -11.45 -15.84
C GLU A 204 -11.31 -10.07 -15.14
N ALA A 205 -12.35 -9.27 -15.36
CA ALA A 205 -12.60 -8.04 -14.64
C ALA A 205 -14.09 -7.87 -14.36
N GLY A 206 -14.42 -7.20 -13.26
CA GLY A 206 -15.81 -6.98 -12.88
C GLY A 206 -15.99 -5.96 -11.78
N LEU A 207 -17.26 -5.73 -11.42
CA LEU A 207 -17.68 -4.85 -10.33
C LEU A 207 -18.45 -5.66 -9.30
N ILE A 208 -18.20 -5.40 -8.04
CA ILE A 208 -18.94 -5.88 -6.88
C ILE A 208 -19.65 -4.66 -6.30
N SER A 209 -20.98 -4.70 -6.20
CA SER A 209 -21.78 -3.64 -5.57
C SER A 209 -22.18 -4.06 -4.16
N LEU A 210 -22.10 -3.14 -3.20
CA LEU A 210 -22.55 -3.28 -1.83
C LEU A 210 -24.00 -2.82 -1.67
#